data_8e7a5089f413356bdc728e1aba44523e
#
_entry.id   8e7a5089f413356bdc728e1aba44523e
#
_cell.length_a   1.000
_cell.length_b   1.000
_cell.length_c   1.000
_cell.angle_alpha   90.00
_cell.angle_beta   90.00
_cell.angle_gamma   90.00
#
_symmetry.space_group_name_H-M   'P 1'
#
loop_
_entity.id
_entity.type
_entity.pdbx_description
1 polymer ?
#
loop_
_entity_poly.entity_id
_entity_poly.type
_entity_poly.pdbx_seq_one_letter_code
_entity_poly.pdbx_strand_id
1 'polypeptide(L)'
;KHAGNRPLYIGEDIERTAKFADPANPRSHQLPAKHRLHQQMRNVKGTVLWYAQTAADNVGNIGHTLRNNYWKYPALPPSMPFLDNKAPKGVKGVKLMWTEKGPLLVWKAPKASRKKWGDQVNRFAIYRFEKGAKVNLYDVSALQAVTYDNFYRIPYVSGKKYVYVVTALDRVGNESKGKKKKISF
;
A
#
# COMPACT_ATOMS: atom_id res chain seq x y z
N LYS A 1 -19.60 6.21 -16.47
CA LYS A 1 -21.01 5.89 -16.13
C LYS A 1 -21.25 4.39 -15.85
N HIS A 2 -20.42 3.47 -16.37
CA HIS A 2 -20.68 2.03 -16.33
C HIS A 2 -19.91 1.23 -15.28
N ALA A 3 -18.98 1.85 -14.56
CA ALA A 3 -18.14 1.14 -13.57
C ALA A 3 -18.88 0.82 -12.26
N GLY A 4 -19.96 1.54 -11.95
CA GLY A 4 -20.64 1.40 -10.67
C GLY A 4 -19.69 1.63 -9.49
N ASN A 5 -19.65 0.69 -8.54
CA ASN A 5 -18.72 0.72 -7.39
C ASN A 5 -17.39 -0.06 -7.63
N ARG A 6 -17.10 -0.44 -8.88
CA ARG A 6 -15.89 -1.18 -9.21
C ARG A 6 -14.70 -0.23 -9.33
N PRO A 7 -13.52 -0.60 -8.80
CA PRO A 7 -12.31 0.16 -9.00
C PRO A 7 -11.90 0.12 -10.48
N LEU A 8 -11.50 1.26 -11.00
CA LEU A 8 -10.94 1.41 -12.33
C LEU A 8 -9.43 1.62 -12.25
N TYR A 9 -8.71 1.02 -13.18
CA TYR A 9 -7.31 1.29 -13.43
C TYR A 9 -7.18 1.88 -14.83
N ILE A 10 -6.51 2.99 -14.94
CA ILE A 10 -6.32 3.68 -16.23
C ILE A 10 -5.01 3.19 -16.85
N GLY A 11 -5.11 2.67 -18.08
CA GLY A 11 -3.92 2.38 -18.88
C GLY A 11 -3.29 3.68 -19.39
N GLU A 12 -2.00 3.86 -19.13
CA GLU A 12 -1.23 5.03 -19.56
C GLU A 12 -0.12 4.62 -20.50
N ASP A 13 -0.12 5.20 -21.69
CA ASP A 13 1.04 5.20 -22.58
C ASP A 13 2.09 6.14 -22.00
N ILE A 14 3.06 5.55 -21.31
CA ILE A 14 4.06 6.33 -20.59
C ILE A 14 5.09 6.96 -21.55
N GLU A 15 5.30 6.38 -22.72
CA GLU A 15 6.19 6.94 -23.72
C GLU A 15 5.63 8.24 -24.28
N ARG A 16 4.36 8.25 -24.66
CA ARG A 16 3.66 9.49 -25.06
C ARG A 16 3.59 10.48 -23.91
N THR A 17 3.29 10.02 -22.70
CA THR A 17 3.25 10.86 -21.50
C THR A 17 4.58 11.57 -21.24
N ALA A 18 5.71 10.94 -21.56
CA ALA A 18 7.04 11.55 -21.45
C ALA A 18 7.32 12.60 -22.53
N LYS A 19 6.75 12.43 -23.73
CA LYS A 19 7.00 13.30 -24.90
C LYS A 19 6.21 14.60 -24.86
N PHE A 20 5.05 14.63 -24.20
CA PHE A 20 4.18 15.80 -24.18
C PHE A 20 4.28 16.57 -22.86
N ALA A 21 4.23 17.90 -22.95
CA ALA A 21 4.28 18.77 -21.79
C ALA A 21 2.99 18.74 -20.95
N ASP A 22 3.13 18.96 -19.65
CA ASP A 22 2.02 19.25 -18.75
C ASP A 22 1.43 20.62 -19.11
N PRO A 23 0.12 20.75 -19.42
CA PRO A 23 -0.51 22.04 -19.73
C PRO A 23 -0.35 23.09 -18.62
N ALA A 24 -0.24 22.67 -17.36
CA ALA A 24 -0.03 23.57 -16.22
C ALA A 24 1.44 23.88 -15.94
N ASN A 25 2.37 23.11 -16.52
CA ASN A 25 3.81 23.32 -16.40
C ASN A 25 4.55 22.83 -17.66
N PRO A 26 4.76 23.70 -18.66
CA PRO A 26 5.38 23.31 -19.92
C PRO A 26 6.81 22.75 -19.81
N ARG A 27 7.47 22.92 -18.66
CA ARG A 27 8.80 22.34 -18.37
C ARG A 27 8.73 20.90 -17.83
N SER A 28 7.54 20.36 -17.63
CA SER A 28 7.31 19.01 -17.15
C SER A 28 6.56 18.18 -18.16
N HIS A 29 6.71 16.84 -18.11
CA HIS A 29 5.91 15.91 -18.87
C HIS A 29 4.46 15.80 -18.34
N GLN A 30 3.56 15.14 -19.09
CA GLN A 30 2.12 15.09 -18.77
C GLN A 30 1.71 14.27 -17.54
N LEU A 31 2.60 13.47 -16.93
CA LEU A 31 2.24 12.59 -15.81
C LEU A 31 1.57 13.34 -14.64
N PRO A 32 2.07 14.51 -14.20
CA PRO A 32 1.41 15.29 -13.16
C PRO A 32 -0.03 15.69 -13.50
N ALA A 33 -0.28 16.12 -14.75
CA ALA A 33 -1.62 16.51 -15.19
C ALA A 33 -2.58 15.33 -15.18
N LYS A 34 -2.16 14.18 -15.70
CA LYS A 34 -2.94 12.94 -15.68
C LYS A 34 -3.23 12.47 -14.28
N HIS A 35 -2.24 12.53 -13.40
CA HIS A 35 -2.41 12.16 -11.99
C HIS A 35 -3.43 13.05 -11.28
N ARG A 36 -3.36 14.37 -11.46
CA ARG A 36 -4.38 15.32 -10.94
C ARG A 36 -5.78 14.98 -11.44
N LEU A 37 -5.91 14.64 -12.74
CA LEU A 37 -7.19 14.24 -13.32
C LEU A 37 -7.73 12.96 -12.69
N HIS A 38 -6.87 11.94 -12.51
CA HIS A 38 -7.26 10.66 -11.89
C HIS A 38 -7.72 10.85 -10.44
N GLN A 39 -7.10 11.72 -9.67
CA GLN A 39 -7.51 12.03 -8.30
C GLN A 39 -8.91 12.64 -8.19
N GLN A 40 -9.39 13.33 -9.23
CA GLN A 40 -10.74 13.88 -9.29
C GLN A 40 -11.80 12.80 -9.60
N MET A 41 -11.38 11.63 -10.09
CA MET A 41 -12.28 10.55 -10.49
C MET A 41 -12.46 9.54 -9.36
N ARG A 42 -13.62 9.55 -8.70
CA ARG A 42 -13.92 8.72 -7.53
C ARG A 42 -13.59 7.23 -7.70
N ASN A 43 -13.84 6.67 -8.88
CA ASN A 43 -13.68 5.24 -9.15
C ASN A 43 -12.29 4.85 -9.66
N VAL A 44 -11.44 5.82 -10.03
CA VAL A 44 -10.06 5.55 -10.43
C VAL A 44 -9.23 5.29 -9.19
N LYS A 45 -8.64 4.10 -9.11
CA LYS A 45 -7.89 3.62 -7.94
C LYS A 45 -6.43 3.30 -8.25
N GLY A 46 -6.03 3.45 -9.51
CA GLY A 46 -4.66 3.21 -9.91
C GLY A 46 -4.45 3.38 -11.40
N THR A 47 -3.20 3.21 -11.79
CA THR A 47 -2.74 3.36 -13.17
C THR A 47 -1.93 2.12 -13.56
N VAL A 48 -2.11 1.66 -14.78
CA VAL A 48 -1.29 0.61 -15.40
C VAL A 48 -0.42 1.30 -16.43
N LEU A 49 0.89 1.28 -16.22
CA LEU A 49 1.84 1.90 -17.14
C LEU A 49 2.19 0.94 -18.25
N TRP A 50 2.03 1.39 -19.45
CA TRP A 50 2.38 0.70 -20.68
C TRP A 50 3.76 1.17 -21.15
N TYR A 51 4.63 0.22 -21.54
CA TYR A 51 6.07 0.35 -21.73
C TYR A 51 6.83 0.70 -20.45
N ALA A 52 6.90 -0.29 -19.56
CA ALA A 52 7.66 -0.18 -18.30
C ALA A 52 9.13 0.24 -18.52
N GLN A 53 9.71 -0.09 -19.67
CA GLN A 53 11.08 0.28 -20.03
C GLN A 53 11.30 1.81 -20.00
N THR A 54 10.34 2.60 -20.50
CA THR A 54 10.40 4.07 -20.43
C THR A 54 10.58 4.61 -19.00
N ALA A 55 9.90 3.97 -18.03
CA ALA A 55 10.04 4.33 -16.62
C ALA A 55 11.36 3.82 -16.03
N ALA A 56 11.83 2.63 -16.43
CA ALA A 56 13.08 2.04 -15.99
C ALA A 56 14.28 2.88 -16.49
N ASP A 57 14.26 3.29 -17.74
CA ASP A 57 15.29 4.13 -18.37
C ASP A 57 15.20 5.60 -17.98
N ASN A 58 14.19 5.96 -17.18
CA ASN A 58 13.97 7.32 -16.69
C ASN A 58 13.83 8.37 -17.79
N VAL A 59 13.25 8.00 -18.93
CA VAL A 59 13.02 8.91 -20.06
C VAL A 59 12.22 10.13 -19.61
N GLY A 60 12.69 11.34 -19.93
CA GLY A 60 12.02 12.58 -19.51
C GLY A 60 11.87 12.73 -17.98
N ASN A 61 12.72 12.07 -17.20
CA ASN A 61 12.67 12.06 -15.73
C ASN A 61 11.41 11.41 -15.13
N ILE A 62 10.71 10.58 -15.91
CA ILE A 62 9.43 10.00 -15.50
C ILE A 62 9.58 8.95 -14.41
N GLY A 63 10.62 8.11 -14.49
CA GLY A 63 10.91 7.09 -13.48
C GLY A 63 11.25 7.70 -12.12
N HIS A 64 12.02 8.78 -12.10
CA HIS A 64 12.32 9.54 -10.88
C HIS A 64 11.05 10.18 -10.30
N THR A 65 10.20 10.77 -11.14
CA THR A 65 8.94 11.37 -10.72
C THR A 65 7.99 10.33 -10.11
N LEU A 66 7.89 9.14 -10.71
CA LEU A 66 7.11 8.04 -10.14
C LEU A 66 7.63 7.64 -8.76
N ARG A 67 8.92 7.34 -8.63
CA ARG A 67 9.51 6.87 -7.37
C ARG A 67 9.42 7.88 -6.24
N ASN A 68 9.65 9.16 -6.53
CA ASN A 68 9.78 10.17 -5.47
C ASN A 68 8.46 10.88 -5.14
N ASN A 69 7.51 10.91 -6.06
CA ASN A 69 6.25 11.64 -5.85
C ASN A 69 5.04 10.71 -5.74
N TYR A 70 4.81 9.83 -6.72
CA TYR A 70 3.55 9.09 -6.82
C TYR A 70 3.60 7.70 -6.20
N TRP A 71 4.74 7.00 -6.29
CA TRP A 71 4.95 5.65 -5.77
C TRP A 71 5.96 5.62 -4.62
N LYS A 72 6.12 6.72 -3.95
CA LYS A 72 7.05 6.86 -2.82
C LYS A 72 6.77 5.88 -1.68
N TYR A 73 5.50 5.58 -1.47
CA TYR A 73 5.05 4.69 -0.40
C TYR A 73 4.34 3.47 -0.98
N PRO A 74 4.41 2.31 -0.29
CA PRO A 74 3.57 1.17 -0.63
C PRO A 74 2.08 1.56 -0.56
N ALA A 75 1.24 0.87 -1.34
CA ALA A 75 -0.19 1.06 -1.31
C ALA A 75 -0.91 -0.28 -1.10
N LEU A 76 -2.02 -0.25 -0.41
CA LEU A 76 -2.93 -1.39 -0.36
C LEU A 76 -3.70 -1.50 -1.69
N PRO A 77 -3.96 -2.72 -2.19
CA PRO A 77 -4.90 -2.88 -3.26
C PRO A 77 -6.28 -2.39 -2.81
N PRO A 78 -7.06 -1.75 -3.68
CA PRO A 78 -8.39 -1.28 -3.35
C PRO A 78 -9.29 -2.46 -2.98
N SER A 79 -10.14 -2.26 -1.97
CA SER A 79 -11.16 -3.23 -1.62
C SER A 79 -12.21 -3.37 -2.72
N MET A 80 -12.86 -4.54 -2.77
CA MET A 80 -13.92 -4.86 -3.74
C MET A 80 -15.27 -5.04 -3.02
N PRO A 81 -15.88 -3.95 -2.51
CA PRO A 81 -17.08 -4.04 -1.66
C PRO A 81 -18.29 -4.61 -2.37
N PHE A 82 -18.29 -4.62 -3.71
CA PHE A 82 -19.32 -5.26 -4.52
C PHE A 82 -19.26 -6.80 -4.49
N LEU A 83 -18.13 -7.39 -4.08
CA LEU A 83 -17.98 -8.84 -3.86
C LEU A 83 -18.21 -9.20 -2.39
N ASP A 84 -17.60 -8.46 -1.50
CA ASP A 84 -17.74 -8.57 -0.04
C ASP A 84 -17.28 -7.26 0.63
N ASN A 85 -18.04 -6.80 1.62
CA ASN A 85 -17.75 -5.58 2.37
C ASN A 85 -17.46 -5.82 3.87
N LYS A 86 -17.21 -7.07 4.25
CA LYS A 86 -16.96 -7.45 5.64
C LYS A 86 -15.47 -7.57 5.91
N ALA A 87 -14.99 -6.79 6.86
CA ALA A 87 -13.60 -6.90 7.30
C ALA A 87 -13.32 -8.26 7.95
N PRO A 88 -12.17 -8.89 7.69
CA PRO A 88 -11.79 -10.14 8.31
C PRO A 88 -11.45 -9.95 9.79
N LYS A 89 -11.31 -11.05 10.53
CA LYS A 89 -10.78 -11.03 11.90
C LYS A 89 -9.33 -10.58 11.90
N GLY A 90 -8.95 -9.76 12.86
CA GLY A 90 -7.58 -9.28 13.01
C GLY A 90 -6.60 -10.35 13.47
N VAL A 91 -5.31 -10.06 13.29
CA VAL A 91 -4.21 -10.89 13.78
C VAL A 91 -4.18 -10.96 15.32
N LYS A 92 -3.54 -12.00 15.86
CA LYS A 92 -3.34 -12.19 17.30
C LYS A 92 -1.87 -12.34 17.64
N GLY A 93 -1.51 -12.07 18.89
CA GLY A 93 -0.21 -12.38 19.46
C GLY A 93 0.97 -11.70 18.75
N VAL A 94 0.83 -10.42 18.38
CA VAL A 94 1.93 -9.67 17.79
C VAL A 94 3.06 -9.54 18.80
N LYS A 95 4.25 -10.07 18.45
CA LYS A 95 5.44 -10.14 19.31
C LYS A 95 6.68 -9.67 18.55
N LEU A 96 7.66 -9.15 19.30
CA LEU A 96 9.01 -8.96 18.81
C LEU A 96 9.81 -10.24 19.11
N MET A 97 10.53 -10.73 18.12
CA MET A 97 11.47 -11.84 18.24
C MET A 97 12.84 -11.37 17.74
N TRP A 98 13.90 -11.69 18.48
CA TRP A 98 15.26 -11.46 18.03
C TRP A 98 15.79 -12.69 17.33
N THR A 99 16.48 -12.48 16.21
CA THR A 99 17.16 -13.52 15.43
C THR A 99 18.59 -13.07 15.13
N GLU A 100 19.44 -13.97 14.69
CA GLU A 100 20.82 -13.64 14.23
C GLU A 100 20.82 -12.56 13.13
N LYS A 101 19.77 -12.52 12.31
CA LYS A 101 19.60 -11.53 11.23
C LYS A 101 18.82 -10.28 11.65
N GLY A 102 18.65 -10.05 12.97
CA GLY A 102 17.96 -8.89 13.53
C GLY A 102 16.50 -9.15 13.94
N PRO A 103 15.79 -8.08 14.35
CA PRO A 103 14.46 -8.21 14.95
C PRO A 103 13.37 -8.55 13.94
N LEU A 104 12.49 -9.48 14.34
CA LEU A 104 11.29 -9.87 13.61
C LEU A 104 10.03 -9.48 14.40
N LEU A 105 9.09 -8.88 13.73
CA LEU A 105 7.71 -8.78 14.19
C LEU A 105 6.98 -10.04 13.71
N VAL A 106 6.42 -10.82 14.63
CA VAL A 106 5.72 -12.08 14.33
C VAL A 106 4.30 -12.04 14.88
N TRP A 107 3.38 -12.73 14.24
CA TRP A 107 1.98 -12.80 14.67
C TRP A 107 1.32 -14.12 14.28
N LYS A 108 0.12 -14.33 14.81
CA LYS A 108 -0.74 -15.44 14.40
C LYS A 108 -1.84 -14.94 13.48
N ALA A 109 -1.97 -15.55 12.32
CA ALA A 109 -3.10 -15.32 11.42
C ALA A 109 -4.43 -15.66 12.11
N PRO A 110 -5.53 -14.97 11.78
CA PRO A 110 -6.85 -15.41 12.23
C PRO A 110 -7.18 -16.77 11.58
N LYS A 111 -7.99 -17.57 12.27
CA LYS A 111 -8.48 -18.83 11.71
C LYS A 111 -9.26 -18.53 10.42
N ALA A 112 -8.95 -19.26 9.36
CA ALA A 112 -9.63 -19.13 8.08
C ALA A 112 -11.15 -19.36 8.22
N SER A 113 -11.93 -18.54 7.56
CA SER A 113 -13.35 -18.82 7.36
C SER A 113 -13.50 -19.96 6.36
N ARG A 114 -14.16 -21.05 6.76
CA ARG A 114 -14.43 -22.18 5.84
C ARG A 114 -15.62 -21.92 4.91
N LYS A 115 -16.45 -20.91 5.23
CA LYS A 115 -17.75 -20.73 4.58
C LYS A 115 -17.73 -19.76 3.40
N LYS A 116 -16.76 -18.83 3.34
CA LYS A 116 -16.72 -17.80 2.30
C LYS A 116 -15.30 -17.61 1.81
N TRP A 117 -15.12 -17.73 0.51
CA TRP A 117 -13.83 -17.54 -0.15
C TRP A 117 -13.26 -16.12 0.06
N GLY A 118 -14.12 -15.10 -0.04
CA GLY A 118 -13.73 -13.69 0.11
C GLY A 118 -13.16 -13.36 1.49
N ASP A 119 -13.76 -13.92 2.56
CA ASP A 119 -13.36 -13.68 3.96
C ASP A 119 -11.98 -14.31 4.35
N GLN A 120 -11.35 -15.05 3.45
CA GLN A 120 -10.07 -15.70 3.73
C GLN A 120 -8.94 -14.70 3.75
N VAL A 121 -8.30 -14.53 4.90
CA VAL A 121 -7.09 -13.74 5.03
C VAL A 121 -5.96 -14.40 4.25
N ASN A 122 -5.30 -13.62 3.41
CA ASN A 122 -4.17 -14.08 2.62
C ASN A 122 -2.97 -13.12 2.66
N ARG A 123 -3.13 -11.92 3.20
CA ARG A 123 -2.06 -10.92 3.31
C ARG A 123 -2.17 -10.17 4.63
N PHE A 124 -1.07 -9.50 4.99
CA PHE A 124 -0.98 -8.66 6.17
C PHE A 124 -0.36 -7.34 5.80
N ALA A 125 -0.88 -6.23 6.34
CA ALA A 125 -0.27 -4.93 6.22
C ALA A 125 0.41 -4.55 7.54
N ILE A 126 1.62 -4.00 7.42
CA ILE A 126 2.44 -3.58 8.54
C ILE A 126 2.61 -2.08 8.49
N TYR A 127 2.20 -1.40 9.54
CA TYR A 127 2.35 0.04 9.71
C TYR A 127 3.31 0.36 10.83
N ARG A 128 4.04 1.46 10.70
CA ARG A 128 4.95 1.98 11.72
C ARG A 128 4.63 3.43 12.03
N PHE A 129 4.51 3.74 13.29
CA PHE A 129 4.31 5.10 13.81
C PHE A 129 5.38 5.42 14.83
N GLU A 130 5.81 6.68 14.91
CA GLU A 130 6.67 7.15 16.00
C GLU A 130 5.93 7.02 17.34
N LYS A 131 6.69 6.85 18.43
CA LYS A 131 6.10 6.83 19.79
C LYS A 131 5.37 8.14 20.05
N GLY A 132 4.11 8.06 20.48
CA GLY A 132 3.26 9.21 20.76
C GLY A 132 2.45 9.72 19.55
N ALA A 133 2.78 9.32 18.34
CA ALA A 133 1.97 9.67 17.17
C ALA A 133 0.58 9.03 17.22
N LYS A 134 -0.42 9.75 16.71
CA LYS A 134 -1.77 9.22 16.54
C LYS A 134 -1.74 8.14 15.46
N VAL A 135 -2.19 6.93 15.81
CA VAL A 135 -2.30 5.82 14.85
C VAL A 135 -3.42 6.12 13.85
N ASN A 136 -3.05 6.30 12.59
CA ASN A 136 -3.95 6.51 11.46
C ASN A 136 -3.56 5.57 10.33
N LEU A 137 -4.36 4.52 10.05
CA LEU A 137 -4.08 3.54 9.00
C LEU A 137 -4.29 4.11 7.58
N TYR A 138 -4.92 5.27 7.45
CA TYR A 138 -5.03 5.98 6.17
C TYR A 138 -3.78 6.81 5.82
N ASP A 139 -2.84 6.94 6.75
CA ASP A 139 -1.56 7.56 6.47
C ASP A 139 -0.68 6.60 5.67
N VAL A 140 -0.60 6.84 4.37
CA VAL A 140 0.16 6.01 3.44
C VAL A 140 1.65 5.95 3.78
N SER A 141 2.20 6.99 4.42
CA SER A 141 3.60 7.03 4.83
C SER A 141 3.91 6.07 5.98
N ALA A 142 2.91 5.69 6.75
CA ALA A 142 3.04 4.71 7.84
C ALA A 142 3.11 3.27 7.35
N LEU A 143 2.58 2.96 6.15
CA LEU A 143 2.60 1.61 5.58
C LEU A 143 4.03 1.21 5.21
N GLN A 144 4.55 0.17 5.83
CA GLN A 144 5.92 -0.31 5.63
C GLN A 144 5.98 -1.46 4.63
N ALA A 145 5.01 -2.36 4.70
CA ALA A 145 4.97 -3.54 3.84
C ALA A 145 3.58 -4.17 3.77
N VAL A 146 3.35 -4.93 2.71
CA VAL A 146 2.28 -5.92 2.59
C VAL A 146 2.95 -7.27 2.33
N THR A 147 2.64 -8.27 3.15
CA THR A 147 3.27 -9.60 3.07
C THR A 147 2.24 -10.72 3.13
N TYR A 148 2.61 -11.89 2.62
CA TYR A 148 1.87 -13.15 2.79
C TYR A 148 2.33 -13.92 4.03
N ASP A 149 3.52 -13.59 4.56
CA ASP A 149 4.12 -14.25 5.71
C ASP A 149 3.52 -13.76 7.03
N ASN A 150 3.60 -14.59 8.05
CA ASN A 150 3.19 -14.24 9.43
C ASN A 150 4.31 -13.55 10.22
N PHE A 151 5.26 -12.96 9.52
CA PHE A 151 6.36 -12.18 10.10
C PHE A 151 6.78 -11.04 9.17
N TYR A 152 7.46 -10.07 9.74
CA TYR A 152 8.10 -8.97 9.02
C TYR A 152 9.40 -8.59 9.74
N ARG A 153 10.49 -8.49 8.97
CA ARG A 153 11.77 -8.03 9.49
C ARG A 153 11.74 -6.52 9.63
N ILE A 154 11.83 -6.04 10.86
CA ILE A 154 11.82 -4.61 11.13
C ILE A 154 13.26 -4.07 11.22
N PRO A 155 13.50 -2.83 10.73
CA PRO A 155 14.82 -2.19 10.91
C PRO A 155 15.14 -2.00 12.39
N TYR A 156 16.35 -2.36 12.79
CA TYR A 156 16.88 -1.98 14.09
C TYR A 156 17.44 -0.57 14.03
N VAL A 157 16.99 0.32 14.90
CA VAL A 157 17.53 1.68 15.04
C VAL A 157 17.64 1.95 16.54
N SER A 158 18.87 1.98 17.03
CA SER A 158 19.18 2.19 18.45
C SER A 158 18.53 3.47 19.00
N GLY A 159 17.99 3.40 20.21
CA GLY A 159 17.33 4.51 20.89
C GLY A 159 15.95 4.90 20.33
N LYS A 160 15.51 4.31 19.24
CA LYS A 160 14.21 4.61 18.65
C LYS A 160 13.08 3.81 19.29
N LYS A 161 11.91 4.46 19.35
CA LYS A 161 10.68 3.87 19.91
C LYS A 161 9.55 4.02 18.92
N TYR A 162 8.93 2.88 18.56
CA TYR A 162 7.87 2.82 17.56
C TYR A 162 6.61 2.13 18.07
N VAL A 163 5.51 2.41 17.41
CA VAL A 163 4.29 1.61 17.49
C VAL A 163 4.08 0.95 16.15
N TYR A 164 4.26 -0.37 16.10
CA TYR A 164 3.87 -1.16 14.93
C TYR A 164 2.42 -1.58 15.05
N VAL A 165 1.72 -1.57 13.91
CA VAL A 165 0.36 -2.06 13.80
C VAL A 165 0.32 -3.09 12.68
N VAL A 166 -0.25 -4.25 12.98
CA VAL A 166 -0.43 -5.31 11.98
C VAL A 166 -1.92 -5.52 11.77
N THR A 167 -2.34 -5.49 10.51
CA THR A 167 -3.70 -5.79 10.06
C THR A 167 -3.71 -7.05 9.21
N ALA A 168 -4.87 -7.64 9.03
CA ALA A 168 -5.10 -8.74 8.11
C ALA A 168 -5.94 -8.24 6.93
N LEU A 169 -5.57 -8.64 5.72
CA LEU A 169 -6.30 -8.37 4.48
C LEU A 169 -6.90 -9.67 3.96
N ASP A 170 -8.16 -9.62 3.59
CA ASP A 170 -8.80 -10.74 2.92
C ASP A 170 -8.55 -10.72 1.40
N ARG A 171 -9.12 -11.69 0.70
CA ARG A 171 -8.92 -11.86 -0.75
C ARG A 171 -9.53 -10.74 -1.59
N VAL A 172 -10.52 -10.02 -1.06
CA VAL A 172 -11.19 -8.90 -1.76
C VAL A 172 -10.71 -7.53 -1.27
N GLY A 173 -9.65 -7.52 -0.45
CA GLY A 173 -8.97 -6.30 -0.01
C GLY A 173 -9.59 -5.60 1.20
N ASN A 174 -10.55 -6.24 1.91
CA ASN A 174 -11.02 -5.68 3.16
C ASN A 174 -9.96 -5.80 4.25
N GLU A 175 -9.77 -4.74 5.03
CA GLU A 175 -8.77 -4.65 6.07
C GLU A 175 -9.38 -4.80 7.47
N SER A 176 -8.77 -5.63 8.30
CA SER A 176 -9.19 -5.85 9.68
C SER A 176 -8.82 -4.67 10.59
N LYS A 177 -9.37 -4.66 11.81
CA LYS A 177 -8.83 -3.85 12.90
C LYS A 177 -7.36 -4.21 13.15
N GLY A 178 -6.53 -3.19 13.40
CA GLY A 178 -5.10 -3.35 13.64
C GLY A 178 -4.77 -3.82 15.05
N LYS A 179 -3.76 -4.70 15.18
CA LYS A 179 -3.16 -5.09 16.46
C LYS A 179 -1.86 -4.34 16.67
N LYS A 180 -1.80 -3.53 17.73
CA LYS A 180 -0.66 -2.68 18.06
C LYS A 180 0.40 -3.45 18.85
N LYS A 181 1.69 -3.15 18.60
CA LYS A 181 2.85 -3.55 19.40
C LYS A 181 3.79 -2.36 19.57
N LYS A 182 4.04 -1.95 20.81
CA LYS A 182 5.08 -0.97 21.13
C LYS A 182 6.44 -1.68 21.13
N ILE A 183 7.44 -1.06 20.52
CA ILE A 183 8.80 -1.55 20.41
C ILE A 183 9.74 -0.42 20.81
N SER A 184 10.73 -0.75 21.59
CA SER A 184 11.85 0.15 21.98
C SER A 184 13.14 -0.60 21.65
N PHE A 185 14.03 0.06 20.97
CA PHE A 185 15.38 -0.42 20.67
C PHE A 185 16.40 0.31 21.50
#